data_66cb79abede1601a068ae66f55b7aa48
#
_entry.id   66cb79abede1601a068ae66f55b7aa48
#
_cell.length_a   1.000
_cell.length_b   1.000
_cell.length_c   1.000
_cell.angle_alpha   90.00
_cell.angle_beta   90.00
_cell.angle_gamma   90.00
#
_symmetry.space_group_name_H-M   'P 1'
#
loop_
_entity.id
_entity.type
_entity.pdbx_description
1 polymer ?
#
loop_
_entity_poly.entity_id
_entity_poly.type
_entity_poly.pdbx_seq_one_letter_code
_entity_poly.pdbx_strand_id
1 'polypeptide(L)'
;MTTSATQQALPTDAERIRELLLINLFVVFSERDSERRLEAIGANYTEDVRWSDSEATTHGREELNERAQVVLDSTPDFVFNAAGPVHVLRDLGQLAFNYGVPEQPPAVTGYDVALVRDGRIAVLYTLINGLTDRA
;
A
#
# COMPACT_ATOMS: atom_id res chain seq x y z
N MET A 1 29.75 -21.52 -10.03
CA MET A 1 29.02 -20.58 -9.60
C MET A 1 28.46 -19.64 -10.60
N THR A 2 27.54 -19.92 -11.25
CA THR A 2 27.09 -19.05 -12.28
C THR A 2 25.64 -18.75 -12.15
N THR A 3 25.09 -19.16 -11.05
CA THR A 3 23.69 -18.91 -10.81
C THR A 3 23.37 -17.46 -10.64
N SER A 4 24.38 -16.65 -10.34
CA SER A 4 24.15 -15.24 -10.15
C SER A 4 23.61 -14.55 -11.37
N ALA A 5 24.03 -14.98 -12.56
CA ALA A 5 23.54 -14.37 -13.79
C ALA A 5 22.04 -14.61 -13.97
N THR A 6 21.58 -15.81 -13.66
CA THR A 6 20.17 -16.12 -13.75
C THR A 6 19.36 -15.35 -12.73
N GLN A 7 19.88 -15.22 -11.52
CA GLN A 7 19.20 -14.50 -10.45
C GLN A 7 19.09 -13.01 -10.78
N GLN A 8 20.09 -12.47 -11.48
CA GLN A 8 20.08 -11.06 -11.84
C GLN A 8 19.09 -10.74 -12.96
N ALA A 9 18.66 -11.75 -13.70
CA ALA A 9 17.70 -11.53 -14.77
C ALA A 9 16.28 -11.29 -14.26
N LEU A 10 16.02 -11.59 -12.97
CA LEU A 10 14.70 -11.41 -12.36
C LEU A 10 14.80 -10.42 -11.23
N PRO A 11 13.72 -9.63 -10.99
CA PRO A 11 13.68 -8.78 -9.80
C PRO A 11 13.82 -9.64 -8.55
N THR A 12 14.56 -9.15 -7.58
CA THR A 12 14.62 -9.82 -6.29
C THR A 12 13.30 -9.60 -5.57
N ASP A 13 13.01 -10.45 -4.59
CA ASP A 13 11.82 -10.27 -3.78
C ASP A 13 11.84 -8.89 -3.12
N ALA A 14 13.01 -8.44 -2.66
CA ALA A 14 13.15 -7.13 -2.04
C ALA A 14 12.82 -5.99 -3.01
N GLU A 15 13.28 -6.09 -4.26
CA GLU A 15 12.97 -5.07 -5.27
C GLU A 15 11.49 -5.04 -5.58
N ARG A 16 10.87 -6.20 -5.72
CA ARG A 16 9.43 -6.28 -5.97
C ARG A 16 8.64 -5.72 -4.79
N ILE A 17 9.06 -6.02 -3.57
CA ILE A 17 8.39 -5.50 -2.38
C ILE A 17 8.48 -3.98 -2.35
N ARG A 18 9.65 -3.40 -2.63
CA ARG A 18 9.80 -1.94 -2.71
C ARG A 18 8.85 -1.34 -3.73
N GLU A 19 8.80 -1.94 -4.90
CA GLU A 19 7.92 -1.50 -5.96
C GLU A 19 6.46 -1.55 -5.53
N LEU A 20 6.05 -2.64 -4.87
CA LEU A 20 4.66 -2.80 -4.42
C LEU A 20 4.26 -1.76 -3.38
N LEU A 21 5.14 -1.41 -2.45
CA LEU A 21 4.82 -0.38 -1.45
C LEU A 21 4.63 0.98 -2.13
N LEU A 22 5.41 1.30 -3.15
CA LEU A 22 5.26 2.54 -3.90
C LEU A 22 4.01 2.51 -4.78
N ILE A 23 3.72 1.38 -5.41
CA ILE A 23 2.48 1.21 -6.19
C ILE A 23 1.27 1.39 -5.28
N ASN A 24 1.29 0.77 -4.11
CA ASN A 24 0.21 0.90 -3.16
C ASN A 24 -0.09 2.36 -2.85
N LEU A 25 0.93 3.17 -2.60
CA LEU A 25 0.74 4.56 -2.24
C LEU A 25 0.40 5.44 -3.44
N PHE A 26 1.17 5.34 -4.52
CA PHE A 26 1.09 6.30 -5.62
C PHE A 26 0.21 5.85 -6.80
N VAL A 27 -0.02 4.57 -6.95
CA VAL A 27 -0.84 4.06 -8.06
C VAL A 27 -2.21 3.66 -7.58
N VAL A 28 -2.32 2.99 -6.44
CA VAL A 28 -3.60 2.48 -5.95
C VAL A 28 -4.32 3.53 -5.10
N PHE A 29 -3.74 3.95 -4.00
CA PHE A 29 -4.44 4.86 -3.09
C PHE A 29 -4.45 6.31 -3.57
N SER A 30 -3.65 6.65 -4.55
CA SER A 30 -3.70 7.97 -5.19
C SER A 30 -4.63 8.02 -6.38
N GLU A 31 -5.18 6.88 -6.83
CA GLU A 31 -6.12 6.83 -7.94
C GLU A 31 -7.54 7.01 -7.43
N ARG A 32 -8.17 8.10 -7.83
CA ARG A 32 -9.53 8.42 -7.37
C ARG A 32 -10.63 7.80 -8.22
N ASP A 33 -10.30 7.34 -9.42
CA ASP A 33 -11.27 6.64 -10.26
C ASP A 33 -11.36 5.18 -9.82
N SER A 34 -12.55 4.76 -9.43
CA SER A 34 -12.78 3.43 -8.87
C SER A 34 -12.44 2.30 -9.84
N GLU A 35 -12.77 2.46 -11.12
CA GLU A 35 -12.51 1.42 -12.10
C GLU A 35 -11.00 1.26 -12.38
N ARG A 36 -10.30 2.38 -12.55
CA ARG A 36 -8.85 2.33 -12.76
C ARG A 36 -8.13 1.79 -11.53
N ARG A 37 -8.61 2.16 -10.36
CA ARG A 37 -8.02 1.65 -9.12
C ARG A 37 -8.22 0.14 -9.00
N LEU A 38 -9.40 -0.36 -9.30
CA LEU A 38 -9.66 -1.80 -9.23
C LEU A 38 -8.76 -2.58 -10.18
N GLU A 39 -8.49 -2.03 -11.36
CA GLU A 39 -7.58 -2.64 -12.31
C GLU A 39 -6.16 -2.73 -11.73
N ALA A 40 -5.68 -1.65 -11.12
CA ALA A 40 -4.37 -1.65 -10.49
C ALA A 40 -4.31 -2.62 -9.30
N ILE A 41 -5.40 -2.73 -8.54
CA ILE A 41 -5.52 -3.68 -7.44
C ILE A 41 -5.40 -5.11 -7.99
N GLY A 42 -6.10 -5.41 -9.09
CA GLY A 42 -6.03 -6.74 -9.70
C GLY A 42 -4.63 -7.15 -10.13
N ALA A 43 -3.82 -6.18 -10.55
CA ALA A 43 -2.46 -6.47 -11.00
C ALA A 43 -1.46 -6.64 -9.84
N ASN A 44 -1.73 -6.07 -8.66
CA ASN A 44 -0.72 -5.92 -7.62
C ASN A 44 -1.08 -6.54 -6.26
N TYR A 45 -2.29 -7.01 -6.09
CA TYR A 45 -2.75 -7.60 -4.84
C TYR A 45 -3.29 -9.00 -5.10
N THR A 46 -3.20 -9.87 -4.10
CA THR A 46 -3.79 -11.21 -4.23
C THR A 46 -5.31 -11.12 -4.22
N GLU A 47 -6.00 -12.16 -4.72
CA GLU A 47 -7.46 -12.18 -4.72
C GLU A 47 -8.03 -12.09 -3.31
N ASP A 48 -7.34 -12.69 -2.35
CA ASP A 48 -7.77 -12.77 -0.96
C ASP A 48 -7.14 -11.69 -0.09
N VAL A 49 -6.65 -10.60 -0.68
CA VAL A 49 -5.96 -9.55 0.07
C VAL A 49 -6.79 -9.09 1.26
N ARG A 50 -6.12 -8.90 2.39
CA ARG A 50 -6.74 -8.39 3.60
C ARG A 50 -6.10 -7.05 3.95
N TRP A 51 -6.93 -6.02 4.10
CA TRP A 51 -6.48 -4.69 4.47
C TRP A 51 -7.12 -4.28 5.79
N SER A 52 -6.31 -3.88 6.75
CA SER A 52 -6.78 -3.42 8.05
C SER A 52 -6.24 -2.03 8.37
N ASP A 53 -7.10 -1.19 8.87
CA ASP A 53 -6.71 0.07 9.49
C ASP A 53 -7.37 0.12 10.89
N SER A 54 -7.34 1.28 11.56
CA SER A 54 -7.88 1.40 12.91
C SER A 54 -9.41 1.27 12.98
N GLU A 55 -10.10 1.35 11.84
CA GLU A 55 -11.56 1.34 11.80
C GLU A 55 -12.16 0.08 11.20
N ALA A 56 -11.47 -0.57 10.30
CA ALA A 56 -12.06 -1.67 9.54
C ALA A 56 -11.01 -2.63 9.01
N THR A 57 -11.46 -3.86 8.72
CA THR A 57 -10.70 -4.85 7.96
C THR A 57 -11.55 -5.24 6.77
N THR A 58 -10.94 -5.22 5.59
CA THR A 58 -11.60 -5.67 4.36
C THR A 58 -10.99 -6.97 3.87
N HIS A 59 -11.76 -7.76 3.15
CA HIS A 59 -11.34 -9.02 2.59
C HIS A 59 -11.62 -9.04 1.10
N GLY A 60 -10.57 -9.26 0.31
CA GLY A 60 -10.69 -9.32 -1.13
C GLY A 60 -10.53 -7.97 -1.81
N ARG A 61 -10.36 -8.03 -3.12
CA ARG A 61 -10.05 -6.84 -3.93
C ARG A 61 -11.18 -5.84 -4.00
N GLU A 62 -12.41 -6.33 -4.11
CA GLU A 62 -13.55 -5.44 -4.27
C GLU A 62 -13.83 -4.65 -2.99
N GLU A 63 -13.79 -5.32 -1.84
CA GLU A 63 -13.99 -4.63 -0.57
C GLU A 63 -12.89 -3.61 -0.31
N LEU A 64 -11.65 -3.94 -0.64
CA LEU A 64 -10.54 -2.99 -0.51
C LEU A 64 -10.82 -1.75 -1.36
N ASN A 65 -11.25 -1.96 -2.61
CA ASN A 65 -11.53 -0.86 -3.51
C ASN A 65 -12.68 0.02 -3.02
N GLU A 66 -13.74 -0.60 -2.52
CA GLU A 66 -14.90 0.13 -1.99
C GLU A 66 -14.51 0.96 -0.77
N ARG A 67 -13.73 0.38 0.13
CA ARG A 67 -13.27 1.10 1.33
C ARG A 67 -12.34 2.24 0.95
N ALA A 68 -11.43 2.03 0.01
CA ALA A 68 -10.55 3.08 -0.49
C ALA A 68 -11.35 4.24 -1.07
N GLN A 69 -12.43 3.95 -1.80
CA GLN A 69 -13.29 4.98 -2.34
C GLN A 69 -13.91 5.85 -1.25
N VAL A 70 -14.38 5.22 -0.18
CA VAL A 70 -14.95 5.95 0.96
C VAL A 70 -13.92 6.89 1.57
N VAL A 71 -12.71 6.41 1.79
CA VAL A 71 -11.64 7.22 2.36
C VAL A 71 -11.32 8.41 1.46
N LEU A 72 -11.14 8.16 0.16
CA LEU A 72 -10.79 9.21 -0.78
C LEU A 72 -11.89 10.24 -0.96
N ASP A 73 -13.14 9.81 -0.98
CA ASP A 73 -14.27 10.72 -1.10
C ASP A 73 -14.40 11.63 0.12
N SER A 74 -13.97 11.16 1.29
CA SER A 74 -14.03 11.96 2.51
C SER A 74 -12.91 13.01 2.59
N THR A 75 -11.90 12.90 1.72
CA THR A 75 -10.73 13.79 1.72
C THR A 75 -10.40 14.26 0.30
N PRO A 76 -11.31 15.02 -0.34
CA PRO A 76 -11.20 15.31 -1.78
C PRO A 76 -9.95 16.09 -2.19
N ASP A 77 -9.37 16.87 -1.29
CA ASP A 77 -8.21 17.71 -1.61
C ASP A 77 -6.89 17.14 -1.12
N PHE A 78 -6.90 15.95 -0.54
CA PHE A 78 -5.71 15.36 0.07
C PHE A 78 -4.89 14.60 -0.98
N VAL A 79 -3.57 14.63 -0.81
CA VAL A 79 -2.63 13.84 -1.61
C VAL A 79 -1.69 13.08 -0.69
N PHE A 80 -1.21 11.93 -1.18
CA PHE A 80 -0.21 11.12 -0.47
C PHE A 80 1.18 11.49 -0.93
N ASN A 81 2.12 11.51 0.01
CA ASN A 81 3.54 11.61 -0.26
C ASN A 81 4.28 10.60 0.60
N ALA A 82 5.36 10.04 0.07
CA ALA A 82 6.21 9.18 0.86
C ALA A 82 6.97 10.02 1.88
N ALA A 83 7.09 9.51 3.09
CA ALA A 83 7.75 10.20 4.20
C ALA A 83 9.04 9.49 4.62
N GLY A 84 9.64 8.74 3.72
CA GLY A 84 10.89 8.04 3.97
C GLY A 84 11.08 6.93 2.94
N PRO A 85 12.16 6.17 3.06
CA PRO A 85 12.40 5.05 2.14
C PRO A 85 11.54 3.85 2.49
N VAL A 86 11.39 2.95 1.54
CA VAL A 86 10.76 1.65 1.80
C VAL A 86 11.75 0.79 2.56
N HIS A 87 11.31 0.21 3.67
CA HIS A 87 12.09 -0.77 4.40
C HIS A 87 11.55 -2.17 4.07
N VAL A 88 12.46 -3.11 3.84
CA VAL A 88 12.09 -4.48 3.49
C VAL A 88 12.74 -5.44 4.47
N LEU A 89 11.96 -6.39 4.97
CA LEU A 89 12.43 -7.47 5.81
C LEU A 89 11.68 -8.73 5.39
N ARG A 90 12.41 -9.69 4.79
CA ARG A 90 11.81 -10.92 4.28
C ARG A 90 10.66 -10.60 3.32
N ASP A 91 9.45 -11.05 3.62
CA ASP A 91 8.27 -10.81 2.81
C ASP A 91 7.52 -9.54 3.22
N LEU A 92 8.08 -8.77 4.15
CA LEU A 92 7.43 -7.57 4.68
C LEU A 92 8.05 -6.31 4.07
N GLY A 93 7.21 -5.37 3.68
CA GLY A 93 7.62 -4.03 3.30
C GLY A 93 6.93 -2.99 4.14
N GLN A 94 7.60 -1.87 4.39
CA GLN A 94 7.05 -0.78 5.18
C GLN A 94 7.39 0.55 4.51
N LEU A 95 6.41 1.44 4.44
CA LEU A 95 6.60 2.78 3.88
C LEU A 95 5.82 3.81 4.70
N ALA A 96 6.54 4.79 5.23
CA ALA A 96 5.89 5.91 5.91
C ALA A 96 5.32 6.89 4.89
N PHE A 97 4.20 7.52 5.23
CA PHE A 97 3.56 8.47 4.34
C PHE A 97 2.99 9.68 5.08
N ASN A 98 2.82 10.75 4.34
CA ASN A 98 2.06 11.92 4.75
C ASN A 98 0.82 12.02 3.86
N TYR A 99 -0.27 12.50 4.40
CA TYR A 99 -1.52 12.65 3.67
C TYR A 99 -2.19 13.95 4.09
N GLY A 100 -2.49 14.79 3.14
CA GLY A 100 -3.10 16.08 3.43
C GLY A 100 -3.14 16.98 2.21
N VAL A 101 -3.53 18.22 2.43
CA VAL A 101 -3.60 19.23 1.37
C VAL A 101 -2.18 19.60 0.93
N PRO A 102 -1.92 19.70 -0.39
CA PRO A 102 -0.59 20.08 -0.86
C PRO A 102 -0.13 21.41 -0.27
N GLU A 103 1.17 21.46 0.02
CA GLU A 103 1.84 22.68 0.54
C GLU A 103 1.39 23.10 1.93
N GLN A 104 0.67 22.22 2.63
CA GLN A 104 0.28 22.41 4.03
C GLN A 104 0.95 21.33 4.86
N PRO A 105 1.09 21.53 6.17
CA PRO A 105 1.54 20.45 7.05
C PRO A 105 0.59 19.24 6.91
N PRO A 106 1.10 18.02 6.96
CA PRO A 106 0.25 16.85 6.77
C PRO A 106 -0.85 16.78 7.81
N ALA A 107 -2.08 16.53 7.32
CA ALA A 107 -3.21 16.31 8.22
C ALA A 107 -3.12 14.94 8.88
N VAL A 108 -2.55 13.98 8.17
CA VAL A 108 -2.41 12.59 8.62
C VAL A 108 -1.00 12.13 8.32
N THR A 109 -0.39 11.46 9.27
CA THR A 109 0.87 10.77 9.06
C THR A 109 0.72 9.33 9.50
N GLY A 110 1.44 8.45 8.86
CA GLY A 110 1.35 7.03 9.19
C GLY A 110 2.30 6.22 8.35
N TYR A 111 2.06 4.92 8.32
CA TYR A 111 2.83 4.05 7.45
C TYR A 111 2.03 2.82 7.09
N ASP A 112 2.35 2.29 5.91
CA ASP A 112 1.80 1.04 5.43
C ASP A 112 2.79 -0.08 5.69
N VAL A 113 2.28 -1.22 6.11
CA VAL A 113 3.05 -2.46 6.25
C VAL A 113 2.37 -3.50 5.39
N ALA A 114 3.09 -4.07 4.45
CA ALA A 114 2.55 -5.07 3.54
C ALA A 114 3.30 -6.39 3.70
N LEU A 115 2.55 -7.48 3.64
CA LEU A 115 3.11 -8.82 3.50
C LEU A 115 2.85 -9.27 2.07
N VAL A 116 3.89 -9.74 1.40
CA VAL A 116 3.86 -10.06 -0.01
C VAL A 116 3.91 -11.56 -0.21
N ARG A 117 3.07 -12.08 -1.09
CA ARG A 117 3.01 -13.49 -1.44
C ARG A 117 2.94 -13.59 -2.95
N ASP A 118 3.86 -14.35 -3.53
CA ASP A 118 3.91 -14.56 -4.99
C ASP A 118 3.93 -13.27 -5.80
N GLY A 119 4.70 -12.28 -5.30
CA GLY A 119 4.87 -11.02 -6.02
C GLY A 119 3.68 -10.07 -5.94
N ARG A 120 2.74 -10.31 -5.03
CA ARG A 120 1.56 -9.47 -4.82
C ARG A 120 1.33 -9.21 -3.34
N ILE A 121 0.72 -8.10 -3.02
CA ILE A 121 0.37 -7.79 -1.64
C ILE A 121 -0.78 -8.70 -1.21
N ALA A 122 -0.56 -9.49 -0.16
CA ALA A 122 -1.56 -10.38 0.40
C ALA A 122 -2.19 -9.80 1.68
N VAL A 123 -1.42 -9.04 2.45
CA VAL A 123 -1.91 -8.40 3.67
C VAL A 123 -1.36 -6.98 3.69
N LEU A 124 -2.22 -6.04 4.03
CA LEU A 124 -1.84 -4.65 4.17
C LEU A 124 -2.37 -4.12 5.50
N TYR A 125 -1.49 -3.51 6.27
CA TYR A 125 -1.87 -2.78 7.48
C TYR A 125 -1.52 -1.32 7.27
N THR A 126 -2.50 -0.44 7.53
CA THR A 126 -2.27 1.00 7.51
C THR A 126 -2.34 1.51 8.94
N LEU A 127 -1.23 2.00 9.44
CA LEU A 127 -1.13 2.52 10.80
C LEU A 127 -1.09 4.04 10.74
N ILE A 128 -2.05 4.67 11.40
CA ILE A 128 -2.10 6.12 11.46
C ILE A 128 -1.50 6.55 12.79
N ASN A 129 -0.54 7.46 12.75
CA ASN A 129 0.10 7.94 13.96
C ASN A 129 -0.94 8.61 14.87
N GLY A 130 -0.95 8.23 16.13
CA GLY A 130 -1.91 8.73 17.10
C GLY A 130 -3.22 7.97 17.17
N LEU A 131 -3.46 7.03 16.23
CA LEU A 131 -4.66 6.20 16.22
C LEU A 131 -4.26 4.75 16.34
N THR A 132 -4.67 4.09 17.38
CA THR A 132 -4.40 2.67 17.57
C THR A 132 -5.71 1.96 17.92
N ASP A 133 -5.75 0.65 17.65
CA ASP A 133 -6.88 -0.14 18.03
C ASP A 133 -7.02 -0.14 19.55
N ARG A 134 -8.25 -0.12 19.98
CA ARG A 134 -8.52 -0.25 21.39
C ARG A 134 -8.84 -1.70 21.68
N ALA A 135 -8.03 -2.27 22.50
CA ALA A 135 -8.20 -3.67 22.87
C ALA A 135 -9.36 -3.83 23.84
#